data_8fed29882e9c8807378d7969fee5cc1b
#
_entry.id   8fed29882e9c8807378d7969fee5cc1b
#
_cell.length_a   1.000
_cell.length_b   1.000
_cell.length_c   1.000
_cell.angle_alpha   90.00
_cell.angle_beta   90.00
_cell.angle_gamma   90.00
#
_symmetry.space_group_name_H-M   'P 1'
#
loop_
_entity.id
_entity.type
_entity.pdbx_description
1 polymer ?
#
loop_
_entity_poly.entity_id
_entity_poly.type
_entity_poly.pdbx_seq_one_letter_code
_entity_poly.pdbx_strand_id
1 'polypeptide(L)'
;MKIEKYNLESSQVCIPIPENYKDCLTLIKSDRYRKTGKELSSMSVILNGLKHFNSDILFWFRLSQYKKGILWAICRLMYAHVSQRYQIQIPASTKIGYGLTLGHRTCMVINGGTIIGNNVNLSQFINIGTNHKTPAIIGDNVYIAPHVSIVEDVKINNNATIGAGSVVTRNVPENATVAGVPAKVLNYDNPARYILHRWETKEQ
;
A
#
# COMPACT_ATOMS: atom_id res chain seq x y z
N MET A 1 1.86 15.48 10.61
CA MET A 1 1.68 14.05 10.30
C MET A 1 2.39 13.24 11.36
N LYS A 2 1.69 12.40 12.10
CA LYS A 2 2.26 11.49 13.10
C LYS A 2 2.95 10.32 12.39
N ILE A 3 4.09 9.84 12.91
CA ILE A 3 4.76 8.63 12.40
C ILE A 3 4.57 7.50 13.41
N GLU A 4 4.09 6.37 12.94
CA GLU A 4 4.02 5.13 13.72
C GLU A 4 5.07 4.14 13.21
N LYS A 5 5.77 3.49 14.14
CA LYS A 5 6.86 2.56 13.82
C LYS A 5 6.45 1.12 14.09
N TYR A 6 6.79 0.23 13.17
CA TYR A 6 6.50 -1.21 13.27
C TYR A 6 7.76 -2.02 13.01
N ASN A 7 8.00 -3.04 13.83
CA ASN A 7 9.20 -3.86 13.76
C ASN A 7 9.07 -4.96 12.69
N LEU A 8 9.97 -4.98 11.76
CA LEU A 8 10.31 -6.14 10.93
C LEU A 8 11.32 -7.02 11.69
N GLU A 9 12.02 -7.92 11.00
CA GLU A 9 13.03 -8.77 11.62
C GLU A 9 14.35 -8.03 11.85
N SER A 10 14.81 -7.26 10.86
CA SER A 10 16.10 -6.55 10.86
C SER A 10 15.98 -5.03 10.81
N SER A 11 14.77 -4.50 10.67
CA SER A 11 14.54 -3.08 10.47
C SER A 11 13.18 -2.64 11.04
N GLN A 12 12.84 -1.38 10.87
CA GLN A 12 11.53 -0.82 11.19
C GLN A 12 10.93 -0.18 9.96
N VAL A 13 9.62 -0.30 9.82
CA VAL A 13 8.85 0.46 8.85
C VAL A 13 8.15 1.63 9.54
N CYS A 14 8.26 2.82 8.94
CA CYS A 14 7.71 4.06 9.47
C CYS A 14 6.47 4.46 8.65
N ILE A 15 5.29 4.44 9.27
CA ILE A 15 4.03 4.71 8.59
C ILE A 15 3.53 6.11 8.94
N PRO A 16 3.33 7.00 7.96
CA PRO A 16 2.72 8.31 8.15
C PRO A 16 1.21 8.20 8.40
N ILE A 17 0.76 8.77 9.50
CA ILE A 17 -0.66 8.84 9.85
C ILE A 17 -1.11 10.28 9.67
N PRO A 18 -2.08 10.56 8.78
CA PRO A 18 -2.53 11.91 8.52
C PRO A 18 -3.32 12.50 9.70
N GLU A 19 -2.99 13.74 10.08
CA GLU A 19 -3.64 14.51 11.14
C GLU A 19 -4.53 15.65 10.60
N ASN A 20 -4.48 15.86 9.28
CA ASN A 20 -5.27 16.86 8.56
C ASN A 20 -5.34 16.53 7.06
N TYR A 21 -6.15 17.25 6.29
CA TYR A 21 -6.28 17.02 4.83
C TYR A 21 -5.04 17.41 4.03
N LYS A 22 -4.18 18.30 4.53
CA LYS A 22 -2.91 18.63 3.89
C LYS A 22 -1.97 17.39 3.90
N ASP A 23 -1.99 16.65 5.01
CA ASP A 23 -1.26 15.39 5.12
C ASP A 23 -1.81 14.34 4.14
N CYS A 24 -3.14 14.22 4.02
CA CYS A 24 -3.77 13.34 3.03
C CYS A 24 -3.33 13.71 1.60
N LEU A 25 -3.29 14.99 1.26
CA LEU A 25 -2.80 15.45 -0.05
C LEU A 25 -1.33 15.11 -0.28
N THR A 26 -0.49 15.14 0.75
CA THR A 26 0.91 14.71 0.66
C THR A 26 1.01 13.22 0.34
N LEU A 27 0.20 12.38 0.98
CA LEU A 27 0.13 10.96 0.66
C LEU A 27 -0.36 10.71 -0.77
N ILE A 28 -1.37 11.45 -1.25
CA ILE A 28 -1.84 11.34 -2.63
C ILE A 28 -0.75 11.78 -3.62
N LYS A 29 0.01 12.85 -3.32
CA LYS A 29 1.15 13.28 -4.14
C LYS A 29 2.18 12.17 -4.26
N SER A 30 2.53 11.53 -3.15
CA SER A 30 3.48 10.41 -3.17
C SER A 30 2.99 9.23 -4.01
N ASP A 31 1.70 8.87 -3.90
CA ASP A 31 1.10 7.81 -4.72
C ASP A 31 1.11 8.17 -6.22
N ARG A 32 0.92 9.45 -6.56
CA ARG A 32 0.98 9.94 -7.95
C ARG A 32 2.39 9.99 -8.52
N TYR A 33 3.35 10.42 -7.69
CA TYR A 33 4.75 10.46 -8.04
C TYR A 33 5.29 9.12 -8.52
N ARG A 34 4.82 8.02 -7.88
CA ARG A 34 5.19 6.66 -8.26
C ARG A 34 4.94 6.30 -9.74
N LYS A 35 3.98 6.97 -10.38
CA LYS A 35 3.64 6.72 -11.80
C LYS A 35 4.47 7.50 -12.77
N THR A 36 4.85 8.72 -12.43
CA THR A 36 5.40 9.67 -13.39
C THR A 36 6.79 10.19 -13.04
N GLY A 37 7.24 10.01 -11.80
CA GLY A 37 8.46 10.62 -11.26
C GLY A 37 8.37 12.16 -11.15
N LYS A 38 7.15 12.75 -11.27
CA LYS A 38 6.96 14.21 -11.22
C LYS A 38 6.13 14.59 -10.00
N GLU A 39 6.61 15.57 -9.24
CA GLU A 39 5.83 16.16 -8.16
C GLU A 39 4.69 17.02 -8.72
N LEU A 40 3.50 16.84 -8.16
CA LEU A 40 2.31 17.58 -8.51
C LEU A 40 1.99 18.62 -7.43
N SER A 41 1.43 19.77 -7.83
CA SER A 41 0.87 20.74 -6.90
C SER A 41 -0.39 20.19 -6.22
N SER A 42 -0.73 20.68 -5.03
CA SER A 42 -1.96 20.27 -4.33
C SER A 42 -3.21 20.53 -5.16
N MET A 43 -3.26 21.66 -5.87
CA MET A 43 -4.37 22.01 -6.76
C MET A 43 -4.51 21.01 -7.90
N SER A 44 -3.39 20.64 -8.55
CA SER A 44 -3.39 19.63 -9.62
C SER A 44 -3.90 18.27 -9.12
N VAL A 45 -3.50 17.86 -7.91
CA VAL A 45 -3.98 16.61 -7.29
C VAL A 45 -5.48 16.64 -7.05
N ILE A 46 -6.01 17.73 -6.52
CA ILE A 46 -7.45 17.90 -6.25
C ILE A 46 -8.25 17.88 -7.56
N LEU A 47 -7.86 18.69 -8.55
CA LEU A 47 -8.55 18.76 -9.84
C LEU A 47 -8.55 17.41 -10.57
N ASN A 48 -7.42 16.71 -10.57
CA ASN A 48 -7.34 15.36 -11.14
C ASN A 48 -8.20 14.34 -10.38
N GLY A 49 -8.21 14.40 -9.05
CA GLY A 49 -9.05 13.51 -8.23
C GLY A 49 -10.53 13.74 -8.50
N LEU A 50 -10.97 14.99 -8.60
CA LEU A 50 -12.35 15.34 -8.94
C LEU A 50 -12.73 15.01 -10.38
N LYS A 51 -11.82 15.22 -11.35
CA LYS A 51 -12.03 14.82 -12.75
C LYS A 51 -12.25 13.30 -12.88
N HIS A 52 -11.57 12.51 -12.07
CA HIS A 52 -11.62 11.05 -12.07
C HIS A 52 -12.36 10.49 -10.84
N PHE A 53 -13.37 11.21 -10.34
CA PHE A 53 -14.02 10.89 -9.07
C PHE A 53 -14.58 9.46 -8.99
N ASN A 54 -15.06 8.89 -10.09
CA ASN A 54 -15.60 7.52 -10.16
C ASN A 54 -14.52 6.42 -10.34
N SER A 55 -13.25 6.79 -10.47
CA SER A 55 -12.20 5.82 -10.79
C SER A 55 -10.93 5.96 -9.96
N ASP A 56 -10.79 7.04 -9.18
CA ASP A 56 -9.58 7.30 -8.42
C ASP A 56 -9.69 6.78 -6.98
N ILE A 57 -9.50 5.48 -6.84
CA ILE A 57 -9.62 4.81 -5.54
C ILE A 57 -8.61 5.32 -4.50
N LEU A 58 -7.34 5.58 -4.90
CA LEU A 58 -6.31 6.05 -3.97
C LEU A 58 -6.60 7.46 -3.46
N PHE A 59 -7.15 8.33 -4.31
CA PHE A 59 -7.57 9.67 -3.90
C PHE A 59 -8.59 9.61 -2.76
N TRP A 60 -9.66 8.86 -2.93
CA TRP A 60 -10.70 8.73 -1.92
C TRP A 60 -10.26 7.94 -0.70
N PHE A 61 -9.43 6.89 -0.89
CA PHE A 61 -8.83 6.14 0.20
C PHE A 61 -8.05 7.07 1.13
N ARG A 62 -7.09 7.84 0.59
CA ARG A 62 -6.25 8.74 1.39
C ARG A 62 -7.06 9.83 2.10
N LEU A 63 -8.03 10.45 1.43
CA LEU A 63 -8.90 11.45 2.06
C LEU A 63 -9.78 10.84 3.17
N SER A 64 -10.20 9.59 3.05
CA SER A 64 -11.02 8.90 4.05
C SER A 64 -10.24 8.47 5.31
N GLN A 65 -8.90 8.58 5.30
CA GLN A 65 -8.08 8.23 6.47
C GLN A 65 -8.14 9.28 7.58
N TYR A 66 -8.41 10.56 7.26
CA TYR A 66 -8.57 11.62 8.26
C TYR A 66 -10.03 11.72 8.73
N LYS A 67 -10.33 11.14 9.89
CA LYS A 67 -11.70 10.91 10.41
C LYS A 67 -12.29 12.12 11.12
N LYS A 68 -12.38 13.30 10.48
CA LYS A 68 -12.99 14.50 11.07
C LYS A 68 -13.88 15.27 10.09
N GLY A 69 -15.02 15.75 10.60
CA GLY A 69 -15.94 16.64 9.90
C GLY A 69 -16.78 15.97 8.80
N ILE A 70 -17.68 16.77 8.20
CA ILE A 70 -18.61 16.30 7.16
C ILE A 70 -17.89 15.85 5.88
N LEU A 71 -16.77 16.49 5.55
CA LEU A 71 -15.97 16.13 4.38
C LEU A 71 -15.44 14.70 4.47
N TRP A 72 -15.10 14.22 5.67
CA TRP A 72 -14.74 12.81 5.87
C TRP A 72 -15.87 11.87 5.46
N ALA A 73 -17.12 12.17 5.86
CA ALA A 73 -18.27 11.31 5.51
C ALA A 73 -18.44 11.23 3.99
N ILE A 74 -18.31 12.35 3.27
CA ILE A 74 -18.34 12.39 1.80
C ILE A 74 -17.21 11.54 1.20
N CYS A 75 -15.97 11.75 1.65
CA CYS A 75 -14.82 10.99 1.17
C CYS A 75 -14.97 9.49 1.45
N ARG A 76 -15.55 9.13 2.60
CA ARG A 76 -15.81 7.74 2.99
C ARG A 76 -16.85 7.07 2.11
N LEU A 77 -17.93 7.79 1.77
CA LEU A 77 -18.97 7.29 0.84
C LEU A 77 -18.41 7.12 -0.58
N MET A 78 -17.65 8.10 -1.05
CA MET A 78 -16.99 8.02 -2.36
C MET A 78 -15.98 6.87 -2.42
N TYR A 79 -15.19 6.68 -1.35
CA TYR A 79 -14.28 5.55 -1.25
C TYR A 79 -15.05 4.21 -1.30
N ALA A 80 -16.14 4.08 -0.55
CA ALA A 80 -16.95 2.87 -0.56
C ALA A 80 -17.54 2.59 -1.96
N HIS A 81 -18.06 3.62 -2.64
CA HIS A 81 -18.59 3.49 -3.99
C HIS A 81 -17.52 3.00 -4.99
N VAL A 82 -16.35 3.66 -5.02
CA VAL A 82 -15.26 3.29 -5.94
C VAL A 82 -14.66 1.93 -5.57
N SER A 83 -14.54 1.63 -4.29
CA SER A 83 -14.06 0.36 -3.74
C SER A 83 -14.93 -0.83 -4.21
N GLN A 84 -16.25 -0.70 -4.12
CA GLN A 84 -17.20 -1.70 -4.61
C GLN A 84 -17.10 -1.89 -6.13
N ARG A 85 -16.98 -0.79 -6.89
CA ARG A 85 -16.88 -0.84 -8.35
C ARG A 85 -15.67 -1.65 -8.83
N TYR A 86 -14.55 -1.57 -8.12
CA TYR A 86 -13.31 -2.29 -8.45
C TYR A 86 -13.11 -3.57 -7.63
N GLN A 87 -14.07 -3.92 -6.76
CA GLN A 87 -13.97 -5.07 -5.86
C GLN A 87 -12.69 -5.05 -5.02
N ILE A 88 -12.32 -3.86 -4.54
CA ILE A 88 -11.14 -3.66 -3.69
C ILE A 88 -11.59 -3.48 -2.24
N GLN A 89 -11.22 -4.41 -1.39
CA GLN A 89 -11.51 -4.40 0.04
C GLN A 89 -10.24 -4.05 0.83
N ILE A 90 -9.94 -2.77 0.92
CA ILE A 90 -8.88 -2.22 1.79
C ILE A 90 -9.58 -1.30 2.79
N PRO A 91 -9.73 -1.69 4.06
CA PRO A 91 -10.34 -0.80 5.05
C PRO A 91 -9.59 0.54 5.14
N ALA A 92 -10.31 1.66 5.24
CA ALA A 92 -9.68 2.98 5.32
C ALA A 92 -8.81 3.17 6.58
N SER A 93 -8.93 2.27 7.56
CA SER A 93 -8.08 2.20 8.75
C SER A 93 -6.75 1.50 8.53
N THR A 94 -6.57 0.81 7.38
CA THR A 94 -5.31 0.12 7.05
C THR A 94 -4.18 1.12 6.99
N LYS A 95 -3.09 0.83 7.67
CA LYS A 95 -1.93 1.71 7.80
C LYS A 95 -0.98 1.47 6.63
N ILE A 96 -0.89 2.46 5.76
CA ILE A 96 -0.13 2.36 4.51
C ILE A 96 0.76 3.59 4.34
N GLY A 97 2.04 3.34 4.11
CA GLY A 97 3.07 4.34 3.90
C GLY A 97 2.89 5.20 2.65
N TYR A 98 3.89 6.02 2.35
CA TYR A 98 3.94 6.83 1.14
C TYR A 98 4.05 5.98 -0.12
N GLY A 99 3.61 6.51 -1.24
CA GLY A 99 3.91 5.96 -2.56
C GLY A 99 3.25 4.61 -2.84
N LEU A 100 2.04 4.37 -2.36
CA LEU A 100 1.29 3.16 -2.71
C LEU A 100 0.95 3.15 -4.19
N THR A 101 1.21 2.02 -4.84
CA THR A 101 0.78 1.76 -6.22
C THR A 101 -0.15 0.55 -6.26
N LEU A 102 -1.34 0.73 -6.87
CA LEU A 102 -2.24 -0.36 -7.19
C LEU A 102 -2.16 -0.65 -8.70
N GLY A 103 -1.60 -1.80 -9.06
CA GLY A 103 -1.57 -2.29 -10.44
C GLY A 103 -2.92 -2.91 -10.80
N HIS A 104 -3.45 -2.55 -12.00
CA HIS A 104 -4.73 -3.10 -12.50
C HIS A 104 -5.89 -3.08 -11.52
N ARG A 105 -5.98 -2.11 -10.69
CA ARG A 105 -6.97 -1.76 -9.64
C ARG A 105 -8.25 -2.60 -9.66
N THR A 106 -8.16 -3.88 -9.31
CA THR A 106 -9.30 -4.79 -9.26
C THR A 106 -9.05 -5.95 -8.29
N CYS A 107 -10.11 -6.44 -7.66
CA CYS A 107 -10.15 -7.68 -6.88
C CYS A 107 -8.98 -7.82 -5.89
N MET A 108 -8.94 -6.97 -4.88
CA MET A 108 -7.96 -7.07 -3.78
C MET A 108 -8.70 -7.18 -2.45
N VAL A 109 -8.24 -8.07 -1.59
CA VAL A 109 -8.75 -8.20 -0.22
C VAL A 109 -7.59 -8.09 0.75
N ILE A 110 -7.61 -7.05 1.58
CA ILE A 110 -6.55 -6.78 2.56
C ILE A 110 -7.18 -6.63 3.94
N ASN A 111 -6.69 -7.40 4.92
CA ASN A 111 -7.10 -7.28 6.31
C ASN A 111 -6.76 -5.88 6.84
N GLY A 112 -7.70 -5.26 7.55
CA GLY A 112 -7.58 -3.88 8.03
C GLY A 112 -6.46 -3.63 9.06
N GLY A 113 -5.95 -4.68 9.69
CA GLY A 113 -4.81 -4.61 10.59
C GLY A 113 -3.45 -4.76 9.90
N THR A 114 -3.42 -5.06 8.60
CA THR A 114 -2.15 -5.16 7.83
C THR A 114 -1.42 -3.83 7.84
N ILE A 115 -0.11 -3.89 8.06
CA ILE A 115 0.79 -2.74 7.94
C ILE A 115 1.51 -2.83 6.59
N ILE A 116 1.46 -1.76 5.81
CA ILE A 116 2.10 -1.71 4.49
C ILE A 116 3.06 -0.51 4.46
N GLY A 117 4.31 -0.78 4.20
CA GLY A 117 5.39 0.21 4.16
C GLY A 117 5.30 1.21 3.02
N ASN A 118 6.40 1.91 2.80
CA ASN A 118 6.52 2.94 1.77
C ASN A 118 6.85 2.34 0.41
N ASN A 119 6.38 2.99 -0.65
CA ASN A 119 6.69 2.60 -2.04
C ASN A 119 6.31 1.15 -2.40
N VAL A 120 5.24 0.63 -1.83
CA VAL A 120 4.77 -0.73 -2.10
C VAL A 120 3.93 -0.77 -3.37
N ASN A 121 4.16 -1.77 -4.22
CA ASN A 121 3.33 -2.08 -5.37
C ASN A 121 2.45 -3.31 -5.06
N LEU A 122 1.14 -3.14 -5.14
CA LEU A 122 0.16 -4.21 -5.05
C LEU A 122 -0.46 -4.45 -6.42
N SER A 123 -0.37 -5.66 -6.93
CA SER A 123 -1.01 -6.06 -8.19
C SER A 123 -2.45 -6.55 -7.93
N GLN A 124 -3.19 -6.89 -8.98
CA GLN A 124 -4.55 -7.42 -8.88
C GLN A 124 -4.61 -8.82 -8.25
N PHE A 125 -5.79 -9.18 -7.74
CA PHE A 125 -6.10 -10.49 -7.13
C PHE A 125 -5.23 -10.87 -5.93
N ILE A 126 -4.77 -9.87 -5.18
CA ILE A 126 -4.01 -10.09 -3.95
C ILE A 126 -4.98 -10.35 -2.80
N ASN A 127 -4.63 -11.31 -1.96
CA ASN A 127 -5.32 -11.60 -0.71
C ASN A 127 -4.32 -11.55 0.46
N ILE A 128 -4.57 -10.67 1.44
CA ILE A 128 -3.80 -10.59 2.68
C ILE A 128 -4.77 -10.78 3.84
N GLY A 129 -4.67 -11.91 4.52
CA GLY A 129 -5.62 -12.30 5.53
C GLY A 129 -4.99 -12.94 6.76
N THR A 130 -5.75 -12.88 7.87
CA THR A 130 -5.47 -13.60 9.10
C THR A 130 -6.79 -13.96 9.80
N ASN A 131 -6.84 -15.11 10.43
CA ASN A 131 -7.98 -15.56 11.23
C ASN A 131 -7.66 -15.62 12.73
N HIS A 132 -6.43 -15.92 13.09
CA HIS A 132 -6.07 -16.27 14.46
C HIS A 132 -4.87 -15.48 15.02
N LYS A 133 -4.15 -14.76 14.18
CA LYS A 133 -2.93 -14.07 14.56
C LYS A 133 -2.93 -12.60 14.17
N THR A 134 -1.86 -11.92 14.47
CA THR A 134 -1.64 -10.55 13.97
C THR A 134 -1.54 -10.55 12.45
N PRO A 135 -2.08 -9.53 11.78
CA PRO A 135 -1.93 -9.38 10.34
C PRO A 135 -0.48 -9.18 9.91
N ALA A 136 -0.23 -9.45 8.63
CA ALA A 136 1.09 -9.29 8.02
C ALA A 136 1.64 -7.85 8.15
N ILE A 137 2.97 -7.75 8.26
CA ILE A 137 3.72 -6.49 8.15
C ILE A 137 4.55 -6.54 6.88
N ILE A 138 4.35 -5.57 5.99
CA ILE A 138 5.05 -5.44 4.72
C ILE A 138 5.99 -4.23 4.82
N GLY A 139 7.25 -4.44 4.53
CA GLY A 139 8.30 -3.44 4.54
C GLY A 139 8.23 -2.45 3.38
N ASP A 140 9.28 -1.65 3.26
CA ASP A 140 9.41 -0.63 2.21
C ASP A 140 9.89 -1.24 0.89
N ASN A 141 9.50 -0.61 -0.22
CA ASN A 141 9.92 -0.99 -1.58
C ASN A 141 9.60 -2.44 -1.96
N VAL A 142 8.48 -2.98 -1.48
CA VAL A 142 8.05 -4.35 -1.76
C VAL A 142 7.16 -4.38 -3.00
N TYR A 143 7.42 -5.34 -3.87
CA TYR A 143 6.56 -5.67 -5.00
C TYR A 143 5.79 -6.96 -4.74
N ILE A 144 4.46 -6.91 -4.82
CA ILE A 144 3.57 -8.06 -4.71
C ILE A 144 2.88 -8.27 -6.05
N ALA A 145 3.23 -9.35 -6.71
CA ALA A 145 2.74 -9.71 -8.04
C ALA A 145 1.27 -10.19 -8.02
N PRO A 146 0.62 -10.36 -9.18
CA PRO A 146 -0.76 -10.82 -9.25
C PRO A 146 -0.99 -12.19 -8.59
N HIS A 147 -2.22 -12.39 -8.06
CA HIS A 147 -2.66 -13.66 -7.46
C HIS A 147 -1.84 -14.14 -6.26
N VAL A 148 -1.21 -13.22 -5.52
CA VAL A 148 -0.47 -13.57 -4.31
C VAL A 148 -1.41 -13.65 -3.12
N SER A 149 -1.27 -14.71 -2.32
CA SER A 149 -1.91 -14.85 -1.02
C SER A 149 -0.88 -14.77 0.10
N ILE A 150 -1.09 -13.87 1.05
CA ILE A 150 -0.27 -13.72 2.26
C ILE A 150 -1.14 -14.05 3.45
N VAL A 151 -0.70 -15.01 4.27
CA VAL A 151 -1.52 -15.54 5.36
C VAL A 151 -0.84 -15.37 6.71
N GLU A 152 -1.66 -15.05 7.72
CA GLU A 152 -1.27 -14.89 9.12
C GLU A 152 -0.22 -13.78 9.37
N ASP A 153 0.60 -13.94 10.40
CA ASP A 153 1.55 -12.95 10.94
C ASP A 153 2.89 -12.85 10.21
N VAL A 154 2.86 -12.99 8.89
CA VAL A 154 4.06 -12.95 8.05
C VAL A 154 4.66 -11.56 8.03
N LYS A 155 6.00 -11.49 8.15
CA LYS A 155 6.79 -10.29 7.90
C LYS A 155 7.47 -10.37 6.54
N ILE A 156 7.18 -9.42 5.66
CA ILE A 156 7.86 -9.27 4.37
C ILE A 156 8.83 -8.11 4.53
N ASN A 157 10.14 -8.40 4.57
CA ASN A 157 11.15 -7.40 4.80
C ASN A 157 11.36 -6.49 3.56
N ASN A 158 12.14 -5.42 3.74
CA ASN A 158 12.32 -4.38 2.73
C ASN A 158 12.87 -4.93 1.40
N ASN A 159 12.52 -4.26 0.31
CA ASN A 159 13.00 -4.54 -1.05
C ASN A 159 12.65 -5.95 -1.58
N ALA A 160 11.75 -6.68 -0.93
CA ALA A 160 11.36 -8.01 -1.37
C ALA A 160 10.49 -7.97 -2.63
N THR A 161 10.56 -9.04 -3.41
CA THR A 161 9.71 -9.30 -4.58
C THR A 161 8.97 -10.62 -4.40
N ILE A 162 7.63 -10.57 -4.44
CA ILE A 162 6.79 -11.75 -4.35
C ILE A 162 6.28 -12.09 -5.74
N GLY A 163 6.66 -13.27 -6.25
CA GLY A 163 6.29 -13.75 -7.58
C GLY A 163 4.79 -14.06 -7.70
N ALA A 164 4.26 -13.99 -8.93
CA ALA A 164 2.84 -14.21 -9.19
C ALA A 164 2.37 -15.63 -8.76
N GLY A 165 1.13 -15.70 -8.26
CA GLY A 165 0.52 -16.97 -7.83
C GLY A 165 1.11 -17.57 -6.56
N SER A 166 1.94 -16.83 -5.83
CA SER A 166 2.60 -17.34 -4.62
C SER A 166 1.68 -17.37 -3.40
N VAL A 167 1.88 -18.35 -2.53
CA VAL A 167 1.28 -18.40 -1.19
C VAL A 167 2.36 -18.22 -0.14
N VAL A 168 2.39 -17.04 0.49
CA VAL A 168 3.39 -16.68 1.49
C VAL A 168 2.89 -17.07 2.87
N THR A 169 3.56 -18.04 3.49
CA THR A 169 3.20 -18.59 4.81
C THR A 169 4.32 -18.43 5.85
N ARG A 170 5.44 -17.83 5.46
CA ARG A 170 6.60 -17.57 6.31
C ARG A 170 7.19 -16.20 6.00
N ASN A 171 7.98 -15.68 6.93
CA ASN A 171 8.69 -14.42 6.73
C ASN A 171 9.56 -14.45 5.48
N VAL A 172 9.58 -13.31 4.78
CA VAL A 172 10.38 -13.12 3.57
C VAL A 172 11.59 -12.27 3.92
N PRO A 173 12.82 -12.77 3.69
CA PRO A 173 14.04 -12.00 3.97
C PRO A 173 14.12 -10.70 3.17
N GLU A 174 14.87 -9.75 3.68
CA GLU A 174 15.19 -8.51 2.98
C GLU A 174 15.90 -8.80 1.66
N ASN A 175 15.57 -8.02 0.62
CA ASN A 175 16.12 -8.13 -0.73
C ASN A 175 15.78 -9.43 -1.48
N ALA A 176 14.99 -10.33 -0.88
CA ALA A 176 14.69 -11.62 -1.49
C ALA A 176 13.63 -11.53 -2.60
N THR A 177 13.82 -12.33 -3.64
CA THR A 177 12.76 -12.73 -4.56
C THR A 177 12.25 -14.11 -4.15
N VAL A 178 10.92 -14.19 -3.87
CA VAL A 178 10.27 -15.46 -3.48
C VAL A 178 9.14 -15.80 -4.43
N ALA A 179 8.91 -17.11 -4.67
CA ALA A 179 7.75 -17.58 -5.43
C ALA A 179 7.36 -19.01 -5.05
N GLY A 180 6.17 -19.43 -5.48
CA GLY A 180 5.64 -20.80 -5.34
C GLY A 180 4.61 -20.97 -4.23
N VAL A 181 4.14 -22.23 -4.06
CA VAL A 181 3.13 -22.66 -3.07
C VAL A 181 3.69 -23.84 -2.28
N PRO A 182 4.14 -23.66 -1.03
CA PRO A 182 4.39 -22.38 -0.36
C PRO A 182 5.57 -21.63 -1.00
N ALA A 183 5.59 -20.30 -0.84
CA ALA A 183 6.64 -19.45 -1.38
C ALA A 183 8.02 -19.78 -0.76
N LYS A 184 9.03 -19.89 -1.61
CA LYS A 184 10.43 -20.13 -1.24
C LYS A 184 11.33 -19.06 -1.85
N VAL A 185 12.45 -18.76 -1.21
CA VAL A 185 13.47 -17.87 -1.75
C VAL A 185 14.04 -18.47 -3.04
N LEU A 186 14.02 -17.69 -4.10
CA LEU A 186 14.61 -18.03 -5.39
C LEU A 186 16.01 -17.45 -5.52
N ASN A 187 16.17 -16.17 -5.21
CA ASN A 187 17.44 -15.43 -5.28
C ASN A 187 17.33 -14.10 -4.51
N TYR A 188 18.44 -13.37 -4.48
CA TYR A 188 18.58 -12.01 -3.92
C TYR A 188 19.02 -11.00 -5.00
N ASP A 189 18.89 -11.36 -6.27
CA ASP A 189 19.30 -10.53 -7.39
C ASP A 189 18.31 -9.41 -7.64
N ASN A 190 18.80 -8.20 -7.92
CA ASN A 190 18.00 -7.04 -8.28
C ASN A 190 16.87 -6.72 -7.26
N PRO A 191 17.18 -6.45 -5.99
CA PRO A 191 16.18 -6.14 -4.97
C PRO A 191 15.33 -4.94 -5.37
N ALA A 192 14.05 -4.98 -5.06
CA ALA A 192 13.07 -3.92 -5.39
C ALA A 192 13.05 -3.51 -6.89
N ARG A 193 13.39 -4.40 -7.82
CA ARG A 193 13.54 -4.12 -9.26
C ARG A 193 12.32 -3.52 -9.95
N TYR A 194 11.12 -3.74 -9.43
CA TYR A 194 9.86 -3.23 -9.97
C TYR A 194 9.38 -1.94 -9.30
N ILE A 195 10.17 -1.40 -8.36
CA ILE A 195 9.82 -0.20 -7.61
C ILE A 195 10.50 1.00 -8.24
N LEU A 196 9.80 1.62 -9.20
CA LEU A 196 10.26 2.81 -9.90
C LEU A 196 9.80 4.08 -9.18
N HIS A 197 10.51 5.22 -9.39
CA HIS A 197 10.14 6.54 -8.88
C HIS A 197 9.80 6.51 -7.38
N ARG A 198 10.72 6.03 -6.55
CA ARG A 198 10.52 5.96 -5.09
C ARG A 198 10.29 7.36 -4.53
N TRP A 199 9.24 7.47 -3.71
CA TRP A 199 9.04 8.69 -2.95
C TRP A 199 10.02 8.69 -1.78
N GLU A 200 10.88 9.71 -1.73
CA GLU A 200 11.81 9.92 -0.62
C GLU A 200 11.24 11.02 0.28
N THR A 201 11.14 10.74 1.56
CA THR A 201 10.79 11.76 2.53
C THR A 201 12.02 12.62 2.80
N LYS A 202 11.88 13.94 2.72
CA LYS A 202 12.99 14.88 3.00
C LYS A 202 13.45 14.89 4.47
N GLU A 203 12.94 13.96 5.27
CA GLU A 203 13.19 13.81 6.71
C GLU A 203 13.67 12.37 6.99
N GLN A 204 14.82 12.02 6.48
CA GLN A 204 15.65 10.90 6.96
C GLN A 204 17.09 11.35 7.11
#